data_e51b687bebf097f5b6224aaebea1c089
#
_entry.id   e51b687bebf097f5b6224aaebea1c089
#
_cell.length_a   1.000
_cell.length_b   1.000
_cell.length_c   1.000
_cell.angle_alpha   90.00
_cell.angle_beta   90.00
_cell.angle_gamma   90.00
#
_symmetry.space_group_name_H-M   'P 1'
#
loop_
_entity.id
_entity.type
_entity.pdbx_description
1 polymer ?
#
loop_
_entity_poly.entity_id
_entity_poly.type
_entity_poly.pdbx_seq_one_letter_code
_entity_poly.pdbx_strand_id
1 'polypeptide(L)'
;MENPKLCILLASYNGEKYIKEQLDSIINQTYKNWKLVIRDDGSKDKTVAILNEYEKKDERIKVLRDSKGNLGFLKNFEELLFNADEEFVLFSDQDDFWLKNKLEKFVEKISKLDGKTLSKPLLIHCNSSICNDRLEVIKKEFIDSKLAKERNSNIYFFEYMVQGSTSMVNKKMIRKSIPFLKNVTLHDRYFHLLSQFFGTRVFINKSLVKYRQHERNEIGANKSMLKKIMNKKYFYIEDRKLIQEIKEKYKKQLRKKDLNDIERYLEITDRSKNRLERFWLSKYFKMKLLKRLMLLIKG
;
A
#
# COMPACT_ATOMS: atom_id res chain seq x y z
N MET A 1 17.39 6.10 -16.45
CA MET A 1 16.87 7.37 -15.86
C MET A 1 17.78 7.65 -14.66
N GLU A 2 18.72 8.55 -14.85
CA GLU A 2 19.67 8.94 -13.81
C GLU A 2 19.07 10.04 -12.96
N ASN A 3 19.10 9.88 -11.64
CA ASN A 3 18.69 10.88 -10.65
C ASN A 3 17.22 11.40 -10.72
N PRO A 4 16.17 10.55 -10.75
CA PRO A 4 14.79 11.00 -10.85
C PRO A 4 14.36 11.79 -9.60
N LYS A 5 13.63 12.91 -9.78
CA LYS A 5 13.00 13.58 -8.65
C LYS A 5 11.85 12.73 -8.12
N LEU A 6 11.84 12.46 -6.82
CA LEU A 6 10.82 11.64 -6.13
C LEU A 6 9.81 12.55 -5.43
N CYS A 7 8.53 12.20 -5.48
CA CYS A 7 7.51 12.82 -4.65
C CYS A 7 7.16 11.88 -3.49
N ILE A 8 7.21 12.38 -2.28
CA ILE A 8 6.76 11.67 -1.08
C ILE A 8 5.41 12.27 -0.68
N LEU A 9 4.40 11.45 -0.51
CA LEU A 9 3.08 11.85 -0.04
C LEU A 9 2.89 11.38 1.40
N LEU A 10 2.64 12.32 2.31
CA LEU A 10 2.42 12.04 3.71
C LEU A 10 1.01 12.46 4.12
N ALA A 11 0.21 11.50 4.55
CA ALA A 11 -1.11 11.75 5.13
C ALA A 11 -0.99 11.84 6.65
N SER A 12 -1.55 12.91 7.25
CA SER A 12 -1.54 13.12 8.69
C SER A 12 -2.93 13.36 9.27
N TYR A 13 -3.13 12.89 10.51
CA TYR A 13 -4.29 13.15 11.35
C TYR A 13 -3.98 12.84 12.81
N ASN A 14 -4.01 13.87 13.69
CA ASN A 14 -3.72 13.76 15.12
C ASN A 14 -2.41 13.00 15.40
N GLY A 15 -1.33 13.40 14.73
CA GLY A 15 -0.04 12.73 14.71
C GLY A 15 1.05 13.38 15.57
N GLU A 16 0.74 14.35 16.47
CA GLU A 16 1.73 15.16 17.19
C GLU A 16 2.80 14.33 17.90
N LYS A 17 2.46 13.11 18.31
CA LYS A 17 3.36 12.23 19.08
C LYS A 17 4.54 11.71 18.25
N TYR A 18 4.34 11.45 16.95
CA TYR A 18 5.33 10.73 16.14
C TYR A 18 5.77 11.48 14.89
N ILE A 19 4.98 12.46 14.43
CA ILE A 19 5.19 13.13 13.14
C ILE A 19 6.59 13.75 13.01
N LYS A 20 7.19 14.26 14.09
CA LYS A 20 8.55 14.83 14.07
C LYS A 20 9.59 13.77 13.71
N GLU A 21 9.56 12.60 14.36
CA GLU A 21 10.49 11.51 14.05
C GLU A 21 10.36 11.03 12.61
N GLN A 22 9.12 10.98 12.08
CA GLN A 22 8.89 10.59 10.69
C GLN A 22 9.45 11.64 9.74
N LEU A 23 9.18 12.93 9.94
CA LEU A 23 9.72 14.02 9.13
C LEU A 23 11.25 14.03 9.14
N ASP A 24 11.86 13.92 10.32
CA ASP A 24 13.31 13.84 10.47
C ASP A 24 13.90 12.65 9.71
N SER A 25 13.22 11.50 9.72
CA SER A 25 13.65 10.31 8.99
C SER A 25 13.64 10.51 7.46
N ILE A 26 12.71 11.34 6.94
CA ILE A 26 12.63 11.70 5.53
C ILE A 26 13.70 12.75 5.17
N ILE A 27 13.88 13.78 5.96
CA ILE A 27 14.89 14.84 5.75
C ILE A 27 16.30 14.25 5.72
N ASN A 28 16.55 13.27 6.59
CA ASN A 28 17.85 12.60 6.72
C ASN A 28 18.11 11.49 5.69
N GLN A 29 17.28 11.34 4.65
CA GLN A 29 17.55 10.38 3.57
C GLN A 29 18.87 10.71 2.84
N THR A 30 19.64 9.68 2.45
CA THR A 30 20.89 9.83 1.68
C THR A 30 20.65 10.43 0.30
N TYR A 31 19.61 9.97 -0.38
CA TYR A 31 19.16 10.55 -1.64
C TYR A 31 18.44 11.88 -1.41
N LYS A 32 18.87 12.97 -2.09
CA LYS A 32 18.41 14.34 -1.80
C LYS A 32 17.41 14.90 -2.81
N ASN A 33 17.27 14.30 -4.01
CA ASN A 33 16.39 14.80 -5.05
C ASN A 33 14.94 14.34 -4.86
N TRP A 34 14.27 14.89 -3.85
CA TRP A 34 12.89 14.60 -3.51
C TRP A 34 12.12 15.87 -3.10
N LYS A 35 10.80 15.79 -3.17
CA LYS A 35 9.87 16.71 -2.50
C LYS A 35 8.92 15.92 -1.60
N LEU A 36 8.44 16.56 -0.54
CA LEU A 36 7.44 16.01 0.37
C LEU A 36 6.18 16.86 0.31
N VAL A 37 5.07 16.23 -0.05
CA VAL A 37 3.75 16.86 -0.06
C VAL A 37 2.94 16.23 1.08
N ILE A 38 2.45 17.07 1.99
CA ILE A 38 1.73 16.66 3.18
C ILE A 38 0.31 17.18 3.11
N ARG A 39 -0.67 16.36 3.44
CA ARG A 39 -2.03 16.83 3.71
C ARG A 39 -2.46 16.39 5.10
N ASP A 40 -2.84 17.37 5.90
CA ASP A 40 -3.43 17.15 7.21
C ASP A 40 -4.95 17.03 7.10
N ASP A 41 -5.51 15.98 7.66
CA ASP A 41 -6.92 15.64 7.55
C ASP A 41 -7.79 16.29 8.65
N GLY A 42 -7.42 17.49 9.10
CA GLY A 42 -8.15 18.26 10.10
C GLY A 42 -7.78 17.88 11.54
N SER A 43 -6.50 17.77 11.84
CA SER A 43 -5.98 17.49 13.19
C SER A 43 -6.44 18.52 14.23
N LYS A 44 -6.66 18.03 15.46
CA LYS A 44 -7.08 18.83 16.63
C LYS A 44 -5.95 19.04 17.65
N ASP A 45 -4.83 18.35 17.46
CA ASP A 45 -3.61 18.42 18.28
C ASP A 45 -2.57 19.37 17.67
N LYS A 46 -1.31 19.29 18.10
CA LYS A 46 -0.22 20.14 17.60
C LYS A 46 0.32 19.74 16.22
N THR A 47 -0.27 18.75 15.53
CA THR A 47 0.23 18.26 14.24
C THR A 47 0.42 19.39 13.24
N VAL A 48 -0.61 20.22 13.01
CA VAL A 48 -0.55 21.32 12.03
C VAL A 48 0.54 22.33 12.36
N ALA A 49 0.71 22.66 13.64
CA ALA A 49 1.79 23.58 14.08
C ALA A 49 3.17 23.01 13.76
N ILE A 50 3.38 21.71 14.01
CA ILE A 50 4.62 21.00 13.68
C ILE A 50 4.87 21.01 12.17
N LEU A 51 3.85 20.67 11.36
CA LEU A 51 3.97 20.63 9.90
C LEU A 51 4.38 22.01 9.35
N ASN A 52 3.76 23.10 9.83
CA ASN A 52 4.09 24.45 9.43
C ASN A 52 5.53 24.87 9.81
N GLU A 53 6.04 24.38 10.92
CA GLU A 53 7.44 24.59 11.34
C GLU A 53 8.40 23.92 10.36
N TYR A 54 8.13 22.66 9.97
CA TYR A 54 8.98 21.91 9.02
C TYR A 54 8.93 22.51 7.61
N GLU A 55 7.75 22.92 7.12
CA GLU A 55 7.60 23.59 5.82
C GLU A 55 8.43 24.88 5.74
N LYS A 56 8.53 25.65 6.85
CA LYS A 56 9.36 26.87 6.91
C LYS A 56 10.85 26.58 6.89
N LYS A 57 11.27 25.41 7.40
CA LYS A 57 12.69 25.03 7.55
C LYS A 57 13.28 24.36 6.32
N ASP A 58 12.47 23.68 5.50
CA ASP A 58 12.92 22.92 4.34
C ASP A 58 12.01 23.17 3.14
N GLU A 59 12.53 23.85 2.10
CA GLU A 59 11.80 24.20 0.88
C GLU A 59 11.25 23.02 0.09
N ARG A 60 11.76 21.81 0.32
CA ARG A 60 11.29 20.58 -0.29
C ARG A 60 9.97 20.08 0.32
N ILE A 61 9.56 20.61 1.45
CA ILE A 61 8.34 20.25 2.17
C ILE A 61 7.23 21.23 1.81
N LYS A 62 6.07 20.69 1.43
CA LYS A 62 4.88 21.47 1.09
C LYS A 62 3.66 20.91 1.82
N VAL A 63 3.00 21.75 2.59
CA VAL A 63 1.72 21.40 3.24
C VAL A 63 0.57 21.87 2.35
N LEU A 64 -0.26 20.95 1.88
CA LEU A 64 -1.47 21.28 1.12
C LEU A 64 -2.49 21.93 2.05
N ARG A 65 -3.02 23.05 1.61
CA ARG A 65 -4.07 23.79 2.32
C ARG A 65 -5.33 23.77 1.47
N ASP A 66 -6.35 23.09 1.95
CA ASP A 66 -7.67 23.03 1.33
C ASP A 66 -8.77 23.19 2.39
N SER A 67 -10.02 23.34 1.92
CA SER A 67 -11.19 23.46 2.79
C SER A 67 -12.00 22.18 2.95
N LYS A 68 -11.45 21.01 2.54
CA LYS A 68 -12.19 19.74 2.47
C LYS A 68 -12.41 19.07 3.82
N GLY A 69 -11.69 19.51 4.86
CA GLY A 69 -11.78 18.97 6.20
C GLY A 69 -11.31 17.51 6.31
N ASN A 70 -11.92 16.73 7.22
CA ASN A 70 -11.57 15.33 7.41
C ASN A 70 -12.23 14.45 6.34
N LEU A 71 -11.40 13.83 5.51
CA LEU A 71 -11.81 12.94 4.42
C LEU A 71 -11.64 11.45 4.78
N GLY A 72 -10.92 11.16 5.86
CA GLY A 72 -10.46 9.83 6.23
C GLY A 72 -9.23 9.38 5.42
N PHE A 73 -8.53 8.41 5.95
CA PHE A 73 -7.25 7.90 5.47
C PHE A 73 -7.16 7.71 3.94
N LEU A 74 -8.11 6.97 3.36
CA LEU A 74 -8.07 6.63 1.94
C LEU A 74 -8.22 7.86 1.04
N LYS A 75 -9.18 8.72 1.35
CA LYS A 75 -9.45 9.94 0.56
C LYS A 75 -8.38 11.01 0.77
N ASN A 76 -7.73 11.03 1.92
CA ASN A 76 -6.57 11.87 2.17
C ASN A 76 -5.42 11.52 1.21
N PHE A 77 -5.10 10.23 1.03
CA PHE A 77 -4.12 9.81 0.02
C PHE A 77 -4.58 10.05 -1.42
N GLU A 78 -5.87 9.92 -1.72
CA GLU A 78 -6.39 10.24 -3.05
C GLU A 78 -6.18 11.72 -3.41
N GLU A 79 -6.43 12.64 -2.47
CA GLU A 79 -6.18 14.07 -2.63
C GLU A 79 -4.69 14.37 -2.83
N LEU A 80 -3.82 13.73 -2.07
CA LEU A 80 -2.38 13.83 -2.27
C LEU A 80 -1.95 13.35 -3.66
N LEU A 81 -2.55 12.29 -4.17
CA LEU A 81 -2.26 11.77 -5.52
C LEU A 81 -2.70 12.72 -6.63
N PHE A 82 -3.80 13.46 -6.47
CA PHE A 82 -4.21 14.51 -7.43
C PHE A 82 -3.21 15.65 -7.50
N ASN A 83 -2.43 15.88 -6.44
CA ASN A 83 -1.41 16.92 -6.34
C ASN A 83 0.03 16.40 -6.60
N ALA A 84 0.18 15.16 -7.07
CA ALA A 84 1.48 14.56 -7.34
C ALA A 84 1.89 14.74 -8.81
N ASP A 85 2.93 15.53 -9.06
CA ASP A 85 3.40 15.85 -10.43
C ASP A 85 4.58 15.00 -10.90
N GLU A 86 5.35 14.39 -9.97
CA GLU A 86 6.56 13.64 -10.28
C GLU A 86 6.27 12.27 -10.91
N GLU A 87 7.24 11.74 -11.66
CA GLU A 87 7.11 10.40 -12.27
C GLU A 87 7.00 9.28 -11.25
N PHE A 88 7.65 9.42 -10.07
CA PHE A 88 7.65 8.41 -9.02
C PHE A 88 7.17 9.00 -7.70
N VAL A 89 6.21 8.31 -7.08
CA VAL A 89 5.52 8.74 -5.87
C VAL A 89 5.60 7.67 -4.80
N LEU A 90 6.08 8.02 -3.60
CA LEU A 90 6.12 7.18 -2.42
C LEU A 90 5.04 7.60 -1.42
N PHE A 91 4.59 6.65 -0.61
CA PHE A 91 3.60 6.88 0.45
C PHE A 91 4.27 6.83 1.81
N SER A 92 3.82 7.70 2.70
CA SER A 92 4.31 7.81 4.07
C SER A 92 3.13 7.97 5.03
N ASP A 93 3.09 7.11 6.04
CA ASP A 93 2.26 7.32 7.22
C ASP A 93 3.01 8.26 8.19
N GLN A 94 2.28 8.89 9.12
CA GLN A 94 2.82 9.91 10.01
C GLN A 94 3.63 9.36 11.20
N ASP A 95 3.58 8.07 11.44
CA ASP A 95 3.99 7.40 12.69
C ASP A 95 5.06 6.31 12.50
N ASP A 96 5.54 6.13 11.27
CA ASP A 96 6.63 5.22 10.91
C ASP A 96 8.02 5.86 11.11
N PHE A 97 9.07 5.15 10.73
CA PHE A 97 10.43 5.66 10.64
C PHE A 97 11.13 5.05 9.42
N TRP A 98 11.66 5.88 8.52
CA TRP A 98 12.38 5.44 7.33
C TRP A 98 13.87 5.26 7.59
N LEU A 99 14.45 4.15 7.15
CA LEU A 99 15.88 3.97 7.19
C LEU A 99 16.56 4.93 6.20
N LYS A 100 17.74 5.45 6.55
CA LYS A 100 18.46 6.53 5.83
C LYS A 100 18.62 6.29 4.32
N ASN A 101 18.73 5.04 3.90
CA ASN A 101 18.98 4.66 2.51
C ASN A 101 17.72 4.17 1.76
N LYS A 102 16.53 4.42 2.29
CA LYS A 102 15.29 3.95 1.64
C LYS A 102 15.16 4.50 0.23
N LEU A 103 15.21 5.82 0.05
CA LEU A 103 15.05 6.46 -1.26
C LEU A 103 16.15 6.01 -2.25
N GLU A 104 17.40 5.94 -1.80
CA GLU A 104 18.53 5.45 -2.60
C GLU A 104 18.28 4.03 -3.14
N LYS A 105 17.77 3.11 -2.30
CA LYS A 105 17.45 1.74 -2.73
C LYS A 105 16.30 1.67 -3.73
N PHE A 106 15.35 2.59 -3.67
CA PHE A 106 14.31 2.71 -4.69
C PHE A 106 14.89 3.23 -6.01
N VAL A 107 15.73 4.26 -5.98
CA VAL A 107 16.40 4.80 -7.17
C VAL A 107 17.33 3.75 -7.83
N GLU A 108 18.15 3.05 -7.05
CA GLU A 108 18.95 1.91 -7.53
C GLU A 108 18.09 0.83 -8.20
N LYS A 109 16.86 0.65 -7.71
CA LYS A 109 15.94 -0.32 -8.31
C LYS A 109 15.36 0.18 -9.62
N ILE A 110 14.96 1.47 -9.68
CA ILE A 110 14.48 2.11 -10.92
C ILE A 110 15.53 2.03 -12.02
N SER A 111 16.79 2.36 -11.72
CA SER A 111 17.88 2.37 -12.73
C SER A 111 18.15 1.02 -13.40
N LYS A 112 17.74 -0.08 -12.75
CA LYS A 112 17.86 -1.46 -13.25
C LYS A 112 16.64 -1.96 -14.03
N LEU A 113 15.60 -1.14 -14.17
CA LEU A 113 14.38 -1.50 -14.91
C LEU A 113 14.50 -1.07 -16.36
N ASP A 114 14.02 -1.92 -17.26
CA ASP A 114 13.94 -1.63 -18.68
C ASP A 114 12.82 -0.64 -19.03
N GLY A 115 12.92 -0.02 -20.19
CA GLY A 115 11.93 0.95 -20.69
C GLY A 115 10.53 0.34 -20.82
N LYS A 116 10.42 -0.95 -21.16
CA LYS A 116 9.13 -1.66 -21.26
C LYS A 116 8.43 -1.77 -19.90
N THR A 117 9.18 -2.00 -18.84
CA THR A 117 8.66 -2.03 -17.47
C THR A 117 8.24 -0.63 -17.01
N LEU A 118 9.07 0.38 -17.28
CA LEU A 118 8.81 1.78 -16.92
C LEU A 118 7.61 2.38 -17.67
N SER A 119 7.32 1.92 -18.89
CA SER A 119 6.19 2.40 -19.71
C SER A 119 4.82 1.89 -19.26
N LYS A 120 4.75 0.96 -18.29
CA LYS A 120 3.52 0.37 -17.74
C LYS A 120 3.25 0.87 -16.32
N PRO A 121 2.02 0.66 -15.78
CA PRO A 121 1.76 0.83 -14.37
C PRO A 121 2.76 0.05 -13.52
N LEU A 122 3.51 0.74 -12.67
CA LEU A 122 4.60 0.16 -11.90
C LEU A 122 4.35 0.37 -10.41
N LEU A 123 4.51 -0.70 -9.63
CA LEU A 123 4.53 -0.71 -8.18
C LEU A 123 5.85 -1.29 -7.71
N ILE A 124 6.68 -0.50 -7.04
CA ILE A 124 7.88 -0.98 -6.36
C ILE A 124 7.61 -0.94 -4.86
N HIS A 125 7.95 -1.98 -4.13
CA HIS A 125 7.82 -1.98 -2.68
C HIS A 125 9.00 -2.67 -2.00
N CYS A 126 9.26 -2.28 -0.76
CA CYS A 126 10.21 -2.95 0.12
C CYS A 126 9.47 -3.69 1.24
N ASN A 127 10.19 -4.19 2.22
CA ASN A 127 9.62 -4.69 3.46
C ASN A 127 9.74 -3.65 4.57
N SER A 128 9.05 -3.89 5.68
CA SER A 128 9.22 -3.17 6.94
C SER A 128 9.56 -4.13 8.07
N SER A 129 10.22 -3.64 9.11
CA SER A 129 10.28 -4.30 10.42
C SER A 129 9.16 -3.79 11.31
N ILE A 130 8.54 -4.69 12.08
CA ILE A 130 7.55 -4.30 13.08
C ILE A 130 8.29 -3.86 14.33
N CYS A 131 7.95 -2.68 14.84
CA CYS A 131 8.56 -2.08 16.01
C CYS A 131 7.49 -1.71 17.06
N ASN A 132 7.92 -1.62 18.31
CA ASN A 132 7.10 -1.04 19.37
C ASN A 132 7.09 0.51 19.26
N ASP A 133 6.44 1.16 20.22
CA ASP A 133 6.33 2.62 20.34
C ASP A 133 7.69 3.34 20.36
N ARG A 134 8.75 2.69 20.86
CA ARG A 134 10.12 3.21 20.97
C ARG A 134 11.02 2.84 19.78
N LEU A 135 10.45 2.34 18.66
CA LEU A 135 11.20 1.86 17.49
C LEU A 135 12.13 0.67 17.75
N GLU A 136 11.93 -0.09 18.83
CA GLU A 136 12.63 -1.36 19.08
C GLU A 136 11.98 -2.46 18.20
N VAL A 137 12.81 -3.23 17.49
CA VAL A 137 12.31 -4.22 16.51
C VAL A 137 11.74 -5.44 17.24
N ILE A 138 10.44 -5.69 17.06
CA ILE A 138 9.74 -6.88 17.55
C ILE A 138 9.83 -8.03 16.51
N LYS A 139 9.70 -7.69 15.22
CA LYS A 139 9.76 -8.64 14.12
C LYS A 139 10.51 -8.04 12.93
N LYS A 140 11.49 -8.78 12.37
CA LYS A 140 12.37 -8.30 11.30
C LYS A 140 11.66 -8.02 9.98
N GLU A 141 10.59 -8.75 9.67
CA GLU A 141 9.85 -8.63 8.41
C GLU A 141 8.33 -8.62 8.68
N PHE A 142 7.63 -7.62 8.16
CA PHE A 142 6.18 -7.57 8.20
C PHE A 142 5.56 -8.56 7.21
N ILE A 143 6.05 -8.56 5.97
CA ILE A 143 5.62 -9.44 4.89
C ILE A 143 6.63 -10.59 4.74
N ASP A 144 6.15 -11.81 4.57
CA ASP A 144 7.00 -12.96 4.23
C ASP A 144 7.71 -12.69 2.90
N SER A 145 9.05 -12.54 2.95
CA SER A 145 9.88 -12.21 1.78
C SER A 145 9.81 -13.28 0.69
N LYS A 146 9.54 -14.56 1.03
CA LYS A 146 9.33 -15.61 0.03
C LYS A 146 8.04 -15.35 -0.75
N LEU A 147 6.97 -15.01 -0.04
CA LEU A 147 5.69 -14.66 -0.63
C LEU A 147 5.78 -13.37 -1.45
N ALA A 148 6.48 -12.36 -0.96
CA ALA A 148 6.65 -11.08 -1.66
C ALA A 148 7.40 -11.21 -2.99
N LYS A 149 8.28 -12.21 -3.13
CA LYS A 149 9.01 -12.51 -4.38
C LYS A 149 8.14 -13.21 -5.43
N GLU A 150 7.03 -13.81 -5.04
CA GLU A 150 6.15 -14.55 -5.97
C GLU A 150 5.48 -13.60 -6.97
N ARG A 151 5.78 -13.76 -8.27
CA ARG A 151 5.29 -12.87 -9.34
C ARG A 151 4.21 -13.47 -10.22
N ASN A 152 4.27 -14.79 -10.44
CA ASN A 152 3.48 -15.49 -11.46
C ASN A 152 2.34 -16.31 -10.86
N SER A 153 2.02 -16.11 -9.61
CA SER A 153 1.00 -16.84 -8.89
C SER A 153 -0.27 -15.99 -8.75
N ASN A 154 -1.43 -16.60 -8.87
CA ASN A 154 -2.71 -15.97 -8.56
C ASN A 154 -3.00 -15.89 -7.05
N ILE A 155 -2.01 -16.18 -6.20
CA ILE A 155 -2.10 -16.09 -4.74
C ILE A 155 -2.36 -14.65 -4.26
N TYR A 156 -2.02 -13.63 -5.09
CA TYR A 156 -2.24 -12.22 -4.76
C TYR A 156 -3.71 -11.88 -4.47
N PHE A 157 -4.66 -12.67 -4.93
CA PHE A 157 -6.06 -12.50 -4.55
C PHE A 157 -6.31 -12.71 -3.06
N PHE A 158 -5.50 -13.55 -2.41
CA PHE A 158 -5.71 -14.01 -1.05
C PHE A 158 -4.61 -13.61 -0.07
N GLU A 159 -3.54 -12.99 -0.55
CA GLU A 159 -2.39 -12.61 0.28
C GLU A 159 -2.16 -11.11 0.24
N TYR A 160 -1.89 -10.55 1.41
CA TYR A 160 -1.45 -9.17 1.55
C TYR A 160 0.07 -9.12 1.37
N MET A 161 0.55 -8.51 0.30
CA MET A 161 1.95 -8.53 -0.09
C MET A 161 2.58 -7.15 -0.19
N VAL A 162 1.82 -6.08 -0.04
CA VAL A 162 2.28 -4.70 -0.19
C VAL A 162 1.71 -3.87 0.95
N GLN A 163 2.56 -3.09 1.59
CA GLN A 163 2.19 -2.12 2.62
C GLN A 163 2.36 -0.71 2.06
N GLY A 164 1.42 0.19 2.34
CA GLY A 164 1.40 1.56 1.80
C GLY A 164 2.71 2.30 2.04
N SER A 165 3.13 2.43 3.28
CA SER A 165 4.35 3.15 3.67
C SER A 165 5.65 2.55 3.12
N THR A 166 5.61 1.32 2.57
CA THR A 166 6.76 0.68 1.91
C THR A 166 6.74 0.78 0.40
N SER A 167 5.72 1.42 -0.19
CA SER A 167 5.46 1.38 -1.63
C SER A 167 5.82 2.67 -2.36
N MET A 168 6.10 2.50 -3.65
CA MET A 168 6.29 3.56 -4.63
C MET A 168 5.55 3.18 -5.92
N VAL A 169 4.89 4.13 -6.52
CA VAL A 169 4.21 3.96 -7.81
C VAL A 169 4.72 4.97 -8.84
N ASN A 170 4.61 4.63 -10.14
CA ASN A 170 4.88 5.60 -11.19
C ASN A 170 3.61 6.35 -11.64
N LYS A 171 3.80 7.41 -12.41
CA LYS A 171 2.70 8.25 -12.96
C LYS A 171 1.69 7.45 -13.79
N LYS A 172 2.10 6.35 -14.43
CA LYS A 172 1.19 5.45 -15.16
C LYS A 172 0.25 4.71 -14.22
N MET A 173 0.75 4.27 -13.05
CA MET A 173 -0.08 3.67 -12.02
C MET A 173 -1.07 4.69 -11.45
N ILE A 174 -0.61 5.91 -11.15
CA ILE A 174 -1.48 6.98 -10.63
C ILE A 174 -2.63 7.24 -11.61
N ARG A 175 -2.33 7.52 -12.87
CA ARG A 175 -3.36 7.76 -13.91
C ARG A 175 -4.33 6.59 -14.08
N LYS A 176 -3.91 5.36 -13.81
CA LYS A 176 -4.75 4.17 -13.87
C LYS A 176 -5.67 4.05 -12.65
N SER A 177 -5.24 4.55 -11.50
CA SER A 177 -5.91 4.32 -10.21
C SER A 177 -6.88 5.43 -9.82
N ILE A 178 -6.58 6.70 -10.13
CA ILE A 178 -7.42 7.83 -9.70
C ILE A 178 -8.44 8.24 -10.79
N PRO A 179 -9.64 8.68 -10.42
CA PRO A 179 -10.18 8.58 -9.05
C PRO A 179 -10.31 7.10 -8.60
N PHE A 180 -10.15 6.88 -7.30
CA PHE A 180 -10.30 5.54 -6.75
C PHE A 180 -11.68 4.96 -7.01
N LEU A 181 -11.74 3.65 -7.22
CA LEU A 181 -13.01 2.92 -7.33
C LEU A 181 -13.77 2.98 -5.99
N LYS A 182 -15.09 2.89 -6.06
CA LYS A 182 -15.98 3.02 -4.90
C LYS A 182 -15.67 2.01 -3.78
N ASN A 183 -15.26 0.80 -4.17
CA ASN A 183 -15.01 -0.29 -3.22
C ASN A 183 -13.53 -0.42 -2.82
N VAL A 184 -12.68 0.55 -3.14
CA VAL A 184 -11.31 0.61 -2.60
C VAL A 184 -11.38 0.92 -1.12
N THR A 185 -10.75 0.09 -0.31
CA THR A 185 -10.62 0.29 1.14
C THR A 185 -9.18 0.61 1.54
N LEU A 186 -8.21 0.12 0.76
CA LEU A 186 -6.77 0.32 0.96
C LEU A 186 -6.11 0.62 -0.38
N HIS A 187 -5.42 1.75 -0.48
CA HIS A 187 -4.74 2.17 -1.71
C HIS A 187 -3.63 1.21 -2.14
N ASP A 188 -2.86 0.67 -1.20
CA ASP A 188 -1.78 -0.29 -1.46
C ASP A 188 -2.31 -1.63 -2.00
N ARG A 189 -3.43 -2.10 -1.47
CA ARG A 189 -4.13 -3.27 -2.00
C ARG A 189 -4.62 -3.02 -3.43
N TYR A 190 -5.16 -1.85 -3.69
CA TYR A 190 -5.64 -1.48 -5.01
C TYR A 190 -4.48 -1.39 -6.02
N PHE A 191 -3.38 -0.71 -5.69
CA PHE A 191 -2.18 -0.67 -6.53
C PHE A 191 -1.59 -2.06 -6.78
N HIS A 192 -1.60 -2.93 -5.76
CA HIS A 192 -1.17 -4.30 -5.93
C HIS A 192 -2.01 -5.03 -6.99
N LEU A 193 -3.33 -4.98 -6.92
CA LEU A 193 -4.22 -5.59 -7.93
C LEU A 193 -3.99 -4.99 -9.32
N LEU A 194 -3.94 -3.66 -9.44
CA LEU A 194 -3.68 -3.01 -10.73
C LEU A 194 -2.31 -3.39 -11.32
N SER A 195 -1.28 -3.54 -10.49
CA SER A 195 0.05 -3.97 -10.94
C SER A 195 0.05 -5.39 -11.50
N GLN A 196 -0.78 -6.29 -10.97
CA GLN A 196 -0.91 -7.66 -11.47
C GLN A 196 -1.64 -7.73 -12.82
N PHE A 197 -2.70 -6.93 -12.98
CA PHE A 197 -3.52 -6.95 -14.19
C PHE A 197 -2.91 -6.13 -15.34
N PHE A 198 -2.31 -4.98 -15.05
CA PHE A 198 -1.97 -3.99 -16.08
C PHE A 198 -0.50 -3.60 -16.11
N GLY A 199 0.30 -4.07 -15.15
CA GLY A 199 1.64 -3.57 -15.00
C GLY A 199 2.65 -4.54 -14.44
N THR A 200 3.49 -4.03 -13.56
CA THR A 200 4.56 -4.80 -12.92
C THR A 200 4.66 -4.46 -11.44
N ARG A 201 4.78 -5.48 -10.59
CA ARG A 201 5.16 -5.36 -9.20
C ARG A 201 6.63 -5.76 -9.02
N VAL A 202 7.39 -4.93 -8.35
CA VAL A 202 8.82 -5.15 -8.09
C VAL A 202 9.08 -5.11 -6.59
N PHE A 203 9.74 -6.13 -6.05
CA PHE A 203 10.06 -6.21 -4.63
C PHE A 203 11.54 -5.93 -4.37
N ILE A 204 11.82 -5.02 -3.44
CA ILE A 204 13.14 -4.79 -2.85
C ILE A 204 13.21 -5.63 -1.58
N ASN A 205 14.00 -6.70 -1.60
CA ASN A 205 14.11 -7.64 -0.48
C ASN A 205 14.94 -7.05 0.68
N LYS A 206 14.47 -5.94 1.25
CA LYS A 206 15.05 -5.26 2.41
C LYS A 206 13.94 -4.62 3.22
N SER A 207 14.04 -4.68 4.56
CA SER A 207 13.20 -3.87 5.46
C SER A 207 13.80 -2.48 5.54
N LEU A 208 13.14 -1.49 4.92
CA LEU A 208 13.59 -0.10 4.80
C LEU A 208 12.69 0.88 5.59
N VAL A 209 11.68 0.35 6.28
CA VAL A 209 10.78 1.08 7.15
C VAL A 209 10.70 0.36 8.48
N LYS A 210 10.76 1.10 9.57
CA LYS A 210 10.34 0.65 10.90
C LYS A 210 8.86 0.98 11.05
N TYR A 211 8.01 -0.03 10.94
CA TYR A 211 6.56 0.09 11.09
C TYR A 211 6.21 0.08 12.58
N ARG A 212 5.84 1.25 13.09
CA ARG A 212 5.55 1.44 14.51
C ARG A 212 4.17 0.88 14.87
N GLN A 213 4.09 0.14 15.96
CA GLN A 213 2.85 -0.37 16.52
C GLN A 213 2.50 0.35 17.80
N HIS A 214 1.34 1.00 17.83
CA HIS A 214 0.76 1.67 18.99
C HIS A 214 -0.76 1.55 18.98
N GLU A 215 -1.43 1.97 20.06
CA GLU A 215 -2.87 1.77 20.24
C GLU A 215 -3.73 2.53 19.23
N ARG A 216 -3.20 3.60 18.64
CA ARG A 216 -3.91 4.48 17.70
C ARG A 216 -3.69 4.15 16.22
N ASN A 217 -2.98 3.05 15.88
CA ASN A 217 -2.85 2.65 14.48
C ASN A 217 -4.22 2.29 13.90
N GLU A 218 -4.62 2.88 12.77
CA GLU A 218 -5.86 2.50 12.07
C GLU A 218 -5.82 1.04 11.64
N ILE A 219 -4.66 0.58 11.20
CA ILE A 219 -4.40 -0.80 10.76
C ILE A 219 -3.22 -1.34 11.59
N GLY A 220 -3.48 -1.71 12.83
CA GLY A 220 -2.43 -2.16 13.75
C GLY A 220 -2.32 -3.68 13.89
N ALA A 221 -1.08 -4.16 14.23
CA ALA A 221 -0.81 -5.55 14.61
C ALA A 221 -1.19 -5.88 16.07
N ASN A 222 -2.01 -5.06 16.72
CA ASN A 222 -2.35 -5.21 18.12
C ASN A 222 -3.15 -6.50 18.41
N LYS A 223 -3.28 -6.91 19.69
CA LYS A 223 -3.97 -8.15 20.19
C LYS A 223 -5.32 -8.42 19.50
N SER A 224 -5.95 -7.40 18.94
CA SER A 224 -7.07 -7.54 18.03
C SER A 224 -6.69 -8.20 16.69
N MET A 225 -5.40 -8.33 16.34
CA MET A 225 -5.00 -9.02 15.10
C MET A 225 -5.28 -10.51 15.18
N LEU A 226 -5.17 -11.15 16.34
CA LEU A 226 -5.71 -12.51 16.56
C LEU A 226 -7.24 -12.49 16.42
N LYS A 227 -7.94 -11.48 16.94
CA LYS A 227 -9.37 -11.27 16.69
C LYS A 227 -9.65 -10.86 15.22
N LYS A 228 -8.83 -10.03 14.59
CA LYS A 228 -8.95 -9.66 13.15
C LYS A 228 -8.53 -10.83 12.25
N ILE A 229 -7.55 -11.64 12.64
CA ILE A 229 -7.22 -12.91 11.97
C ILE A 229 -8.37 -13.92 12.16
N MET A 230 -8.99 -13.96 13.31
CA MET A 230 -10.22 -14.74 13.54
C MET A 230 -11.47 -14.09 12.91
N ASN A 231 -11.53 -12.76 12.81
CA ASN A 231 -12.55 -12.00 12.10
C ASN A 231 -12.24 -11.74 10.62
N LYS A 232 -11.40 -12.53 9.97
CA LYS A 232 -11.12 -12.51 8.52
C LYS A 232 -12.35 -12.64 7.60
N LYS A 233 -13.54 -12.60 8.19
CA LYS A 233 -14.83 -12.49 7.52
C LYS A 233 -14.92 -11.28 6.59
N TYR A 234 -14.21 -10.17 6.91
CA TYR A 234 -14.30 -8.90 6.18
C TYR A 234 -13.39 -8.81 4.97
N PHE A 235 -12.17 -9.34 5.03
CA PHE A 235 -11.15 -9.12 4.00
C PHE A 235 -11.58 -9.68 2.63
N TYR A 236 -12.14 -10.88 2.59
CA TYR A 236 -12.58 -11.50 1.33
C TYR A 236 -13.82 -10.87 0.70
N ILE A 237 -14.72 -10.30 1.50
CA ILE A 237 -15.95 -9.68 1.00
C ILE A 237 -15.68 -8.29 0.44
N GLU A 238 -14.84 -7.52 1.12
CA GLU A 238 -14.44 -6.18 0.67
C GLU A 238 -13.67 -6.27 -0.64
N ASP A 239 -12.70 -7.18 -0.74
CA ASP A 239 -11.98 -7.45 -1.99
C ASP A 239 -12.89 -7.98 -3.11
N ARG A 240 -13.92 -8.76 -2.81
CA ARG A 240 -14.87 -9.26 -3.80
C ARG A 240 -15.54 -8.13 -4.58
N LYS A 241 -16.05 -7.13 -3.89
CA LYS A 241 -16.71 -5.97 -4.51
C LYS A 241 -15.71 -5.17 -5.35
N LEU A 242 -14.51 -4.92 -4.84
CA LEU A 242 -13.46 -4.24 -5.56
C LEU A 242 -13.05 -5.00 -6.83
N ILE A 243 -12.87 -6.31 -6.75
CA ILE A 243 -12.46 -7.14 -7.89
C ILE A 243 -13.56 -7.21 -8.93
N GLN A 244 -14.83 -7.26 -8.52
CA GLN A 244 -15.95 -7.17 -9.44
C GLN A 244 -15.98 -5.81 -10.16
N GLU A 245 -15.79 -4.71 -9.43
CA GLU A 245 -15.72 -3.36 -10.00
C GLU A 245 -14.54 -3.20 -10.96
N ILE A 246 -13.36 -3.76 -10.64
CA ILE A 246 -12.21 -3.83 -11.54
C ILE A 246 -12.57 -4.58 -12.83
N LYS A 247 -13.23 -5.75 -12.71
CA LYS A 247 -13.68 -6.54 -13.86
C LYS A 247 -14.60 -5.71 -14.77
N GLU A 248 -15.59 -5.05 -14.20
CA GLU A 248 -16.56 -4.23 -14.95
C GLU A 248 -15.88 -3.05 -15.64
N LYS A 249 -15.11 -2.25 -14.91
CA LYS A 249 -14.45 -1.05 -15.44
C LYS A 249 -13.41 -1.37 -16.51
N TYR A 250 -12.67 -2.45 -16.35
CA TYR A 250 -11.51 -2.76 -17.20
C TYR A 250 -11.69 -4.01 -18.08
N LYS A 251 -12.91 -4.54 -18.24
CA LYS A 251 -13.21 -5.78 -18.97
C LYS A 251 -12.50 -5.89 -20.32
N LYS A 252 -12.50 -4.81 -21.11
CA LYS A 252 -11.88 -4.76 -22.46
C LYS A 252 -10.35 -4.72 -22.44
N GLN A 253 -9.73 -4.41 -21.29
CA GLN A 253 -8.28 -4.27 -21.11
C GLN A 253 -7.66 -5.48 -20.40
N LEU A 254 -8.48 -6.28 -19.72
CA LEU A 254 -8.04 -7.48 -19.01
C LEU A 254 -7.70 -8.59 -20.01
N ARG A 255 -6.59 -9.30 -19.76
CA ARG A 255 -6.23 -10.49 -20.55
C ARG A 255 -7.22 -11.63 -20.25
N LYS A 256 -7.42 -12.55 -21.19
CA LYS A 256 -8.29 -13.72 -21.00
C LYS A 256 -7.97 -14.51 -19.72
N LYS A 257 -6.67 -14.65 -19.40
CA LYS A 257 -6.22 -15.29 -18.15
C LYS A 257 -6.72 -14.54 -16.92
N ASP A 258 -6.58 -13.20 -16.90
CA ASP A 258 -6.96 -12.37 -15.74
C ASP A 258 -8.49 -12.43 -15.54
N LEU A 259 -9.27 -12.42 -16.60
CA LEU A 259 -10.71 -12.58 -16.52
C LEU A 259 -11.08 -13.95 -15.92
N ASN A 260 -10.44 -15.03 -16.36
CA ASN A 260 -10.66 -16.35 -15.80
C ASN A 260 -10.24 -16.43 -14.32
N ASP A 261 -9.10 -15.85 -13.95
CA ASP A 261 -8.66 -15.78 -12.55
C ASP A 261 -9.66 -15.00 -11.67
N ILE A 262 -10.19 -13.88 -12.17
CA ILE A 262 -11.21 -13.07 -11.49
C ILE A 262 -12.51 -13.87 -11.35
N GLU A 263 -12.99 -14.53 -12.40
CA GLU A 263 -14.21 -15.32 -12.34
C GLU A 263 -14.11 -16.45 -11.32
N ARG A 264 -13.00 -17.19 -11.32
CA ARG A 264 -12.71 -18.22 -10.32
C ARG A 264 -12.66 -17.66 -8.90
N TYR A 265 -12.05 -16.47 -8.71
CA TYR A 265 -12.04 -15.80 -7.42
C TYR A 265 -13.46 -15.43 -6.97
N LEU A 266 -14.28 -14.87 -7.86
CA LEU A 266 -15.66 -14.50 -7.57
C LEU A 266 -16.52 -15.75 -7.25
N GLU A 267 -16.31 -16.87 -7.92
CA GLU A 267 -16.99 -18.14 -7.60
C GLU A 267 -16.64 -18.65 -6.20
N ILE A 268 -15.34 -18.67 -5.85
CA ILE A 268 -14.87 -19.16 -4.55
C ILE A 268 -15.34 -18.28 -3.39
N THR A 269 -15.44 -16.98 -3.63
CA THR A 269 -15.86 -16.00 -2.62
C THR A 269 -17.38 -15.81 -2.58
N ASP A 270 -18.14 -16.47 -3.43
CA ASP A 270 -19.60 -16.44 -3.44
C ASP A 270 -20.19 -17.30 -2.34
N ARG A 271 -20.83 -16.66 -1.38
CA ARG A 271 -21.43 -17.33 -0.22
C ARG A 271 -22.74 -18.04 -0.50
N SER A 272 -23.37 -17.78 -1.65
CA SER A 272 -24.54 -18.54 -2.08
C SER A 272 -24.20 -19.95 -2.52
N LYS A 273 -22.94 -20.20 -2.90
CA LYS A 273 -22.45 -21.51 -3.34
C LYS A 273 -22.14 -22.43 -2.17
N ASN A 274 -22.26 -23.75 -2.40
CA ASN A 274 -21.93 -24.77 -1.44
C ASN A 274 -20.46 -24.67 -0.99
N ARG A 275 -20.20 -24.83 0.33
CA ARG A 275 -18.88 -24.73 0.94
C ARG A 275 -17.88 -25.74 0.39
N LEU A 276 -18.32 -26.99 0.16
CA LEU A 276 -17.49 -28.03 -0.44
C LEU A 276 -17.08 -27.69 -1.86
N GLU A 277 -18.02 -27.21 -2.68
CA GLU A 277 -17.74 -26.73 -4.03
C GLU A 277 -16.67 -25.63 -4.02
N ARG A 278 -16.82 -24.61 -3.17
CA ARG A 278 -15.86 -23.51 -3.02
C ARG A 278 -14.49 -24.00 -2.57
N PHE A 279 -14.44 -24.95 -1.66
CA PHE A 279 -13.17 -25.58 -1.23
C PHE A 279 -12.48 -26.30 -2.40
N TRP A 280 -13.21 -27.08 -3.23
CA TRP A 280 -12.65 -27.76 -4.39
C TRP A 280 -12.18 -26.74 -5.45
N LEU A 281 -12.98 -25.75 -5.78
CA LEU A 281 -12.61 -24.67 -6.70
C LEU A 281 -11.34 -23.92 -6.25
N SER A 282 -11.10 -23.79 -4.94
CA SER A 282 -9.93 -23.10 -4.40
C SER A 282 -8.60 -23.80 -4.72
N LYS A 283 -8.61 -25.06 -5.20
CA LYS A 283 -7.41 -25.75 -5.71
C LYS A 283 -6.78 -25.02 -6.91
N TYR A 284 -7.57 -24.28 -7.66
CA TYR A 284 -7.09 -23.46 -8.76
C TYR A 284 -6.05 -22.42 -8.33
N PHE A 285 -6.17 -21.93 -7.09
CA PHE A 285 -5.26 -20.94 -6.52
C PHE A 285 -4.18 -21.61 -5.68
N LYS A 286 -2.95 -21.08 -5.73
CA LYS A 286 -1.83 -21.54 -4.91
C LYS A 286 -1.99 -21.15 -3.43
N MET A 287 -3.13 -21.43 -2.83
CA MET A 287 -3.42 -21.13 -1.42
C MET A 287 -2.86 -22.20 -0.49
N LYS A 288 -2.36 -21.78 0.69
CA LYS A 288 -2.03 -22.71 1.77
C LYS A 288 -3.28 -23.50 2.19
N LEU A 289 -3.11 -24.80 2.50
CA LEU A 289 -4.22 -25.69 2.87
C LEU A 289 -5.10 -25.10 3.99
N LEU A 290 -4.47 -24.53 5.02
CA LEU A 290 -5.20 -23.89 6.13
C LEU A 290 -6.17 -22.79 5.66
N LYS A 291 -5.75 -21.97 4.69
CA LYS A 291 -6.64 -20.94 4.12
C LYS A 291 -7.78 -21.53 3.30
N ARG A 292 -7.52 -22.64 2.61
CA ARG A 292 -8.58 -23.37 1.88
C ARG A 292 -9.60 -23.97 2.84
N LEU A 293 -9.13 -24.58 3.94
CA LEU A 293 -10.00 -25.11 4.99
C LEU A 293 -10.88 -24.03 5.64
N MET A 294 -10.39 -22.78 5.73
CA MET A 294 -11.20 -21.66 6.22
C MET A 294 -12.43 -21.38 5.35
N LEU A 295 -12.44 -21.72 4.06
CA LEU A 295 -13.61 -21.63 3.19
C LEU A 295 -14.73 -22.60 3.62
N LEU A 296 -14.38 -23.74 4.21
CA LEU A 296 -15.35 -24.70 4.75
C LEU A 296 -15.97 -24.21 6.06
N ILE A 297 -15.18 -23.54 6.91
CA ILE A 297 -15.60 -23.17 8.28
C ILE A 297 -16.32 -21.81 8.29
N LYS A 298 -15.84 -20.85 7.51
CA LYS A 298 -16.26 -19.45 7.57
C LYS A 298 -16.94 -18.94 6.30
N GLY A 299 -17.20 -19.84 5.38
CA GLY A 299 -17.82 -19.54 4.09
C GLY A 299 -19.27 -19.08 4.15
#